data_a3def0c3895c31fc2a3171a82b299d81
#
_entry.id   a3def0c3895c31fc2a3171a82b299d81
#
_cell.length_a   1.000
_cell.length_b   1.000
_cell.length_c   1.000
_cell.angle_alpha   90.00
_cell.angle_beta   90.00
_cell.angle_gamma   90.00
#
_symmetry.space_group_name_H-M   'P 1'
#
loop_
_entity.id
_entity.type
_entity.pdbx_description
1 polymer ?
#
loop_
_entity_poly.entity_id
_entity_poly.type
_entity_poly.pdbx_seq_one_letter_code
_entity_poly.pdbx_strand_id
1 'polypeptide(L)'
;MLPEMLRNHKGTIVAVLIALALGVGWASREYAHAEEKAKFVQAQTLNLADIKMKEIVYEGRPRGEVGIYVEGETAGTRNFVVGQARLKPGEEPHPIHTHPEEEVLIVTAGKGEISCDGKKTNIGPGSVMYTGPNAPHGIKNTGNDVLTFYFVKWIGVATRK
;
A
#
# COMPACT_ATOMS: atom_id res chain seq x y z
N MET A 1 30.83 -39.43 55.77
CA MET A 1 31.32 -39.37 54.39
C MET A 1 30.15 -39.28 53.49
N LEU A 2 29.61 -38.05 53.38
CA LEU A 2 28.54 -37.62 52.48
C LEU A 2 28.84 -36.18 52.19
N PRO A 3 29.40 -35.84 51.06
CA PRO A 3 28.98 -34.56 50.49
C PRO A 3 29.13 -34.35 48.97
N GLU A 4 29.39 -35.29 48.13
CA GLU A 4 29.66 -34.92 46.71
C GLU A 4 28.51 -35.03 45.74
N MET A 5 27.40 -35.66 46.10
CA MET A 5 26.25 -35.82 45.18
C MET A 5 25.28 -34.64 45.10
N LEU A 6 25.38 -33.69 46.02
CA LEU A 6 24.41 -32.54 46.05
C LEU A 6 24.90 -31.29 45.32
N ARG A 7 26.14 -31.25 44.84
CA ARG A 7 26.68 -30.07 44.15
C ARG A 7 26.33 -29.99 42.67
N ASN A 8 25.97 -31.08 42.04
CA ASN A 8 25.71 -31.13 40.60
C ASN A 8 24.24 -30.80 40.21
N HIS A 9 23.30 -30.91 41.16
CA HIS A 9 21.89 -30.63 40.80
C HIS A 9 21.53 -29.14 40.69
N LYS A 10 22.20 -28.29 41.47
CA LYS A 10 21.89 -26.83 41.39
C LYS A 10 22.38 -26.18 40.08
N GLY A 11 23.54 -26.62 39.58
CA GLY A 11 24.08 -26.11 38.31
C GLY A 11 23.25 -26.54 37.12
N THR A 12 22.78 -27.78 37.12
CA THR A 12 21.95 -28.33 36.04
C THR A 12 20.56 -27.70 36.01
N ILE A 13 19.94 -27.45 37.16
CA ILE A 13 18.63 -26.78 37.25
C ILE A 13 18.75 -25.34 36.77
N VAL A 14 19.79 -24.59 37.15
CA VAL A 14 19.99 -23.21 36.68
C VAL A 14 20.23 -23.17 35.18
N ALA A 15 20.99 -24.08 34.60
CA ALA A 15 21.23 -24.14 33.15
C ALA A 15 19.95 -24.48 32.37
N VAL A 16 19.11 -25.39 32.87
CA VAL A 16 17.84 -25.77 32.28
C VAL A 16 16.84 -24.60 32.35
N LEU A 17 16.79 -23.90 33.50
CA LEU A 17 15.92 -22.73 33.66
C LEU A 17 16.33 -21.55 32.74
N ILE A 18 17.63 -21.33 32.57
CA ILE A 18 18.16 -20.32 31.65
C ILE A 18 17.84 -20.71 30.20
N ALA A 19 18.01 -21.97 29.82
CA ALA A 19 17.71 -22.45 28.49
C ALA A 19 16.21 -22.35 28.16
N LEU A 20 15.35 -22.68 29.13
CA LEU A 20 13.90 -22.51 29.01
C LEU A 20 13.51 -21.03 28.92
N ALA A 21 14.11 -20.16 29.74
CA ALA A 21 13.85 -18.73 29.70
C ALA A 21 14.30 -18.09 28.37
N LEU A 22 15.45 -18.50 27.86
CA LEU A 22 15.92 -18.03 26.55
C LEU A 22 15.08 -18.59 25.41
N GLY A 23 14.63 -19.84 25.49
CA GLY A 23 13.76 -20.46 24.49
C GLY A 23 12.37 -19.81 24.45
N VAL A 24 11.79 -19.51 25.58
CA VAL A 24 10.51 -18.79 25.68
C VAL A 24 10.66 -17.35 25.17
N GLY A 25 11.75 -16.68 25.51
CA GLY A 25 12.03 -15.32 25.02
C GLY A 25 12.24 -15.26 23.50
N TRP A 26 12.87 -16.30 22.94
CA TRP A 26 13.07 -16.38 21.49
C TRP A 26 11.76 -16.69 20.77
N ALA A 27 11.00 -17.66 21.23
CA ALA A 27 9.69 -18.02 20.67
C ALA A 27 8.68 -16.87 20.76
N SER A 28 8.64 -16.13 21.87
CA SER A 28 7.75 -14.95 21.99
C SER A 28 8.17 -13.81 21.07
N ARG A 29 9.46 -13.65 20.81
CA ARG A 29 9.98 -12.63 19.89
C ARG A 29 9.69 -12.97 18.42
N GLU A 30 9.81 -14.24 18.05
CA GLU A 30 9.42 -14.71 16.71
C GLU A 30 7.91 -14.63 16.50
N TYR A 31 7.11 -14.98 17.51
CA TYR A 31 5.66 -14.88 17.46
C TYR A 31 5.22 -13.42 17.31
N ALA A 32 5.76 -12.50 18.08
CA ALA A 32 5.50 -11.08 17.97
C ALA A 32 5.91 -10.52 16.60
N HIS A 33 7.04 -10.97 16.05
CA HIS A 33 7.51 -10.55 14.73
C HIS A 33 6.66 -11.12 13.59
N ALA A 34 6.13 -12.34 13.74
CA ALA A 34 5.19 -12.94 12.80
C ALA A 34 3.83 -12.24 12.85
N GLU A 35 3.37 -11.85 14.03
CA GLU A 35 2.12 -11.11 14.24
C GLU A 35 2.21 -9.67 13.68
N GLU A 36 3.35 -9.01 13.82
CA GLU A 36 3.62 -7.70 13.22
C GLU A 36 3.65 -7.79 11.68
N LYS A 37 4.29 -8.81 11.12
CA LYS A 37 4.28 -9.06 9.67
C LYS A 37 2.88 -9.32 9.11
N ALA A 38 2.02 -9.98 9.88
CA ALA A 38 0.65 -10.30 9.44
C ALA A 38 -0.25 -9.04 9.30
N LYS A 39 0.13 -7.91 9.89
CA LYS A 39 -0.58 -6.64 9.76
C LYS A 39 -0.32 -5.91 8.45
N PHE A 40 0.79 -6.22 7.78
CA PHE A 40 1.19 -5.53 6.57
C PHE A 40 0.77 -6.29 5.32
N VAL A 41 0.61 -5.54 4.24
CA VAL A 41 0.45 -6.11 2.90
C VAL A 41 1.59 -7.08 2.61
N GLN A 42 1.25 -8.31 2.24
CA GLN A 42 2.22 -9.33 1.90
C GLN A 42 2.64 -9.21 0.43
N ALA A 43 3.86 -9.68 0.11
CA ALA A 43 4.32 -9.76 -1.27
C ALA A 43 3.38 -10.64 -2.10
N GLN A 44 2.90 -10.10 -3.20
CA GLN A 44 1.94 -10.78 -4.08
C GLN A 44 2.06 -10.29 -5.52
N THR A 45 1.60 -11.12 -6.45
CA THR A 45 1.42 -10.77 -7.86
C THR A 45 -0.05 -10.94 -8.20
N LEU A 46 -0.66 -9.91 -8.77
CA LEU A 46 -2.07 -9.89 -9.12
C LEU A 46 -2.23 -9.53 -10.60
N ASN A 47 -3.13 -10.23 -11.28
CA ASN A 47 -3.50 -9.93 -12.66
C ASN A 47 -4.79 -9.11 -12.69
N LEU A 48 -4.98 -8.33 -13.76
CA LEU A 48 -6.22 -7.57 -13.94
C LEU A 48 -7.47 -8.48 -13.91
N ALA A 49 -7.36 -9.72 -14.40
CA ALA A 49 -8.47 -10.68 -14.38
C ALA A 49 -8.92 -11.05 -12.96
N ASP A 50 -8.06 -10.90 -11.97
CA ASP A 50 -8.35 -11.19 -10.56
C ASP A 50 -8.99 -9.98 -9.84
N ILE A 51 -9.03 -8.81 -10.50
CA ILE A 51 -9.47 -7.57 -9.89
C ILE A 51 -10.93 -7.28 -10.24
N LYS A 52 -11.75 -7.13 -9.21
CA LYS A 52 -13.14 -6.73 -9.37
C LYS A 52 -13.23 -5.23 -9.64
N MET A 53 -13.53 -4.86 -10.89
CA MET A 53 -13.83 -3.48 -11.26
C MET A 53 -15.17 -3.05 -10.68
N LYS A 54 -15.22 -1.84 -10.13
CA LYS A 54 -16.43 -1.19 -9.59
C LYS A 54 -16.69 0.11 -10.33
N GLU A 55 -17.94 0.45 -10.51
CA GLU A 55 -18.31 1.72 -11.17
C GLU A 55 -17.87 2.92 -10.32
N ILE A 56 -17.27 3.90 -10.95
CA ILE A 56 -17.03 5.23 -10.38
C ILE A 56 -18.30 6.04 -10.61
N VAL A 57 -18.98 6.41 -9.54
CA VAL A 57 -20.18 7.27 -9.60
C VAL A 57 -19.88 8.57 -8.89
N TYR A 58 -20.08 9.69 -9.58
CA TYR A 58 -19.97 11.02 -9.00
C TYR A 58 -21.22 11.86 -9.37
N GLU A 59 -21.87 12.46 -8.39
CA GLU A 59 -23.15 13.18 -8.53
C GLU A 59 -24.22 12.37 -9.29
N GLY A 60 -24.34 11.07 -8.94
CA GLY A 60 -25.33 10.15 -9.52
C GLY A 60 -25.05 9.72 -10.95
N ARG A 61 -23.91 10.10 -11.55
CA ARG A 61 -23.54 9.75 -12.92
C ARG A 61 -22.33 8.82 -12.96
N PRO A 62 -22.38 7.74 -13.76
CA PRO A 62 -21.25 6.84 -13.94
C PRO A 62 -20.17 7.49 -14.79
N ARG A 63 -18.99 7.62 -14.22
CA ARG A 63 -17.80 8.25 -14.81
C ARG A 63 -16.85 7.27 -15.47
N GLY A 64 -16.83 6.05 -14.99
CA GLY A 64 -15.90 5.00 -15.38
C GLY A 64 -15.89 3.86 -14.40
N GLU A 65 -14.76 3.18 -14.30
CA GLU A 65 -14.56 2.04 -13.43
C GLU A 65 -13.22 2.13 -12.68
N VAL A 66 -13.17 1.56 -11.48
CA VAL A 66 -11.94 1.44 -10.67
C VAL A 66 -11.82 0.05 -10.09
N GLY A 67 -10.61 -0.49 -10.08
CA GLY A 67 -10.27 -1.74 -9.42
C GLY A 67 -9.05 -1.55 -8.51
N ILE A 68 -9.12 -2.07 -7.31
CA ILE A 68 -8.03 -2.03 -6.33
C ILE A 68 -7.28 -3.35 -6.37
N TYR A 69 -5.98 -3.29 -6.59
CA TYR A 69 -5.06 -4.43 -6.56
C TYR A 69 -4.58 -4.70 -5.15
N VAL A 70 -4.14 -3.66 -4.47
CA VAL A 70 -3.54 -3.74 -3.13
C VAL A 70 -4.02 -2.56 -2.33
N GLU A 71 -4.40 -2.82 -1.08
CA GLU A 71 -4.77 -1.79 -0.11
C GLU A 71 -4.33 -2.24 1.28
N GLY A 72 -3.74 -1.34 2.06
CA GLY A 72 -3.33 -1.61 3.45
C GLY A 72 -2.10 -0.85 3.89
N GLU A 73 -1.49 -1.31 4.96
CA GLU A 73 -0.23 -0.78 5.48
C GLU A 73 0.95 -1.64 5.05
N THR A 74 2.13 -1.03 4.90
CA THR A 74 3.41 -1.71 4.73
C THR A 74 4.36 -1.31 5.86
N ALA A 75 5.53 -1.93 5.93
CA ALA A 75 6.55 -1.53 6.91
C ALA A 75 7.03 -0.07 6.74
N GLY A 76 6.89 0.50 5.54
CA GLY A 76 7.36 1.86 5.20
C GLY A 76 6.26 2.85 4.88
N THR A 77 5.00 2.42 4.78
CA THR A 77 3.89 3.29 4.36
C THR A 77 2.59 2.99 5.09
N ARG A 78 1.76 4.02 5.26
CA ARG A 78 0.34 3.93 5.61
C ARG A 78 -0.52 4.30 4.42
N ASN A 79 -1.77 3.87 4.43
CA ASN A 79 -2.73 4.13 3.36
C ASN A 79 -2.18 3.75 1.97
N PHE A 80 -1.38 2.68 1.92
CA PHE A 80 -0.83 2.21 0.65
C PHE A 80 -1.95 1.62 -0.20
N VAL A 81 -2.13 2.16 -1.40
CA VAL A 81 -3.14 1.71 -2.35
C VAL A 81 -2.52 1.62 -3.73
N VAL A 82 -2.76 0.52 -4.43
CA VAL A 82 -2.47 0.38 -5.86
C VAL A 82 -3.78 0.04 -6.56
N GLY A 83 -4.15 0.82 -7.57
CA GLY A 83 -5.36 0.60 -8.34
C GLY A 83 -5.21 0.96 -9.81
N GLN A 84 -6.21 0.56 -10.59
CA GLN A 84 -6.40 0.97 -11.97
C GLN A 84 -7.76 1.65 -12.10
N ALA A 85 -7.82 2.74 -12.84
CA ALA A 85 -9.07 3.38 -13.23
C ALA A 85 -9.19 3.48 -14.75
N ARG A 86 -10.43 3.46 -15.21
CA ARG A 86 -10.83 3.62 -16.61
C ARG A 86 -11.93 4.66 -16.68
N LEU A 87 -11.67 5.78 -17.33
CA LEU A 87 -12.64 6.88 -17.47
C LEU A 87 -13.28 6.88 -18.84
N LYS A 88 -14.56 7.08 -18.88
CA LYS A 88 -15.30 7.33 -20.12
C LYS A 88 -14.85 8.63 -20.79
N PRO A 89 -15.02 8.80 -22.11
CA PRO A 89 -14.76 10.07 -22.80
C PRO A 89 -15.47 11.25 -22.13
N GLY A 90 -14.74 12.35 -21.94
CA GLY A 90 -15.24 13.59 -21.31
C GLY A 90 -15.33 13.57 -19.79
N GLU A 91 -15.09 12.41 -19.14
CA GLU A 91 -15.33 12.26 -17.71
C GLU A 91 -14.05 12.43 -16.87
N GLU A 92 -14.26 12.80 -15.62
CA GLU A 92 -13.30 12.84 -14.51
C GLU A 92 -13.87 12.04 -13.35
N PRO A 93 -13.07 11.38 -12.51
CA PRO A 93 -13.58 10.54 -11.43
C PRO A 93 -14.26 11.39 -10.34
N HIS A 94 -13.75 12.58 -10.11
CA HIS A 94 -14.19 13.60 -9.18
C HIS A 94 -13.49 14.92 -9.54
N PRO A 95 -13.93 16.10 -9.05
CA PRO A 95 -13.23 17.36 -9.21
C PRO A 95 -11.80 17.35 -8.68
N ILE A 96 -11.00 18.36 -9.04
CA ILE A 96 -9.69 18.61 -8.43
C ILE A 96 -9.84 18.62 -6.91
N HIS A 97 -8.97 17.88 -6.22
CA HIS A 97 -9.04 17.67 -4.79
C HIS A 97 -7.64 17.61 -4.18
N THR A 98 -7.58 17.47 -2.87
CA THR A 98 -6.35 17.28 -2.08
C THR A 98 -6.53 16.13 -1.11
N HIS A 99 -5.45 15.44 -0.77
CA HIS A 99 -5.41 14.42 0.28
C HIS A 99 -3.99 14.32 0.88
N PRO A 100 -3.82 13.74 2.08
CA PRO A 100 -2.51 13.69 2.75
C PRO A 100 -1.53 12.70 2.15
N GLU A 101 -1.97 11.80 1.26
CA GLU A 101 -1.10 10.85 0.59
C GLU A 101 -0.28 11.53 -0.51
N GLU A 102 0.90 11.02 -0.75
CA GLU A 102 1.61 11.16 -2.02
C GLU A 102 0.89 10.29 -3.06
N GLU A 103 0.88 10.71 -4.32
CA GLU A 103 0.27 9.92 -5.38
C GLU A 103 1.09 9.93 -6.67
N VAL A 104 1.13 8.76 -7.31
CA VAL A 104 1.63 8.59 -8.68
C VAL A 104 0.49 8.10 -9.55
N LEU A 105 0.28 8.74 -10.71
CA LEU A 105 -0.57 8.25 -11.80
C LEU A 105 0.30 7.84 -12.98
N ILE A 106 -0.01 6.70 -13.61
CA ILE A 106 0.69 6.19 -14.80
C ILE A 106 -0.35 5.89 -15.88
N VAL A 107 -0.35 6.66 -16.93
CA VAL A 107 -1.30 6.50 -18.05
C VAL A 107 -0.83 5.38 -18.98
N THR A 108 -1.73 4.44 -19.28
CA THR A 108 -1.44 3.29 -20.14
C THR A 108 -2.21 3.29 -21.45
N ALA A 109 -3.39 3.94 -21.51
CA ALA A 109 -4.18 4.07 -22.74
C ALA A 109 -5.03 5.33 -22.73
N GLY A 110 -5.46 5.78 -23.91
CA GLY A 110 -6.28 6.95 -24.07
C GLY A 110 -5.50 8.27 -24.02
N LYS A 111 -6.23 9.37 -24.00
CA LYS A 111 -5.70 10.76 -23.91
C LYS A 111 -6.49 11.53 -22.87
N GLY A 112 -5.83 12.45 -22.19
CA GLY A 112 -6.49 13.24 -21.16
C GLY A 112 -5.70 14.50 -20.81
N GLU A 113 -6.15 15.16 -19.76
CA GLU A 113 -5.48 16.28 -19.11
C GLU A 113 -5.32 15.96 -17.62
N ILE A 114 -4.13 16.18 -17.10
CA ILE A 114 -3.87 16.21 -15.65
C ILE A 114 -3.69 17.67 -15.23
N SER A 115 -4.38 18.04 -14.16
CA SER A 115 -4.11 19.26 -13.39
C SER A 115 -3.32 18.85 -12.15
N CYS A 116 -2.17 19.46 -11.93
CA CYS A 116 -1.33 19.20 -10.76
C CYS A 116 -0.73 20.53 -10.32
N ASP A 117 -1.02 20.92 -9.07
CA ASP A 117 -0.59 22.19 -8.46
C ASP A 117 -0.87 23.41 -9.37
N GLY A 118 -2.08 23.47 -9.91
CA GLY A 118 -2.56 24.54 -10.80
C GLY A 118 -2.05 24.48 -12.24
N LYS A 119 -1.11 23.58 -12.58
CA LYS A 119 -0.62 23.39 -13.93
C LYS A 119 -1.39 22.29 -14.65
N LYS A 120 -1.92 22.59 -15.85
CA LYS A 120 -2.57 21.65 -16.74
C LYS A 120 -1.59 21.08 -17.76
N THR A 121 -1.63 19.77 -17.97
CA THR A 121 -0.76 19.07 -18.91
C THR A 121 -1.57 18.02 -19.67
N ASN A 122 -1.50 18.06 -21.01
CA ASN A 122 -2.06 17.00 -21.85
C ASN A 122 -1.26 15.72 -21.68
N ILE A 123 -1.94 14.60 -21.57
CA ILE A 123 -1.34 13.29 -21.27
C ILE A 123 -1.81 12.22 -22.25
N GLY A 124 -0.98 11.19 -22.37
CA GLY A 124 -1.24 9.96 -23.13
C GLY A 124 -0.44 8.80 -22.58
N PRO A 125 -0.44 7.63 -23.25
CA PRO A 125 0.30 6.46 -22.79
C PRO A 125 1.78 6.77 -22.52
N GLY A 126 2.27 6.32 -21.35
CA GLY A 126 3.63 6.60 -20.86
C GLY A 126 3.75 7.89 -20.03
N SER A 127 2.71 8.72 -19.95
CA SER A 127 2.73 9.89 -19.06
C SER A 127 2.66 9.46 -17.61
N VAL A 128 3.42 10.14 -16.75
CA VAL A 128 3.45 9.94 -15.30
C VAL A 128 3.20 11.28 -14.60
N MET A 129 2.31 11.28 -13.62
CA MET A 129 2.16 12.35 -12.64
C MET A 129 2.74 11.90 -11.31
N TYR A 130 3.42 12.79 -10.62
CA TYR A 130 3.66 12.71 -9.19
C TYR A 130 3.09 13.93 -8.51
N THR A 131 2.40 13.73 -7.42
CA THR A 131 1.94 14.80 -6.53
C THR A 131 2.33 14.51 -5.10
N GLY A 132 2.78 15.56 -4.39
CA GLY A 132 3.08 15.51 -2.96
C GLY A 132 1.82 15.64 -2.10
N PRO A 133 1.99 15.47 -0.77
CA PRO A 133 0.88 15.58 0.17
C PRO A 133 0.15 16.92 0.06
N ASN A 134 -1.18 16.88 0.03
CA ASN A 134 -2.07 18.05 -0.01
C ASN A 134 -1.90 18.99 -1.22
N ALA A 135 -1.14 18.61 -2.25
CA ALA A 135 -1.11 19.36 -3.50
C ALA A 135 -2.41 19.13 -4.29
N PRO A 136 -3.09 20.18 -4.80
CA PRO A 136 -4.33 20.03 -5.55
C PRO A 136 -4.06 19.34 -6.89
N HIS A 137 -4.82 18.28 -7.19
CA HIS A 137 -4.65 17.52 -8.43
C HIS A 137 -5.95 16.86 -8.90
N GLY A 138 -5.96 16.45 -10.17
CA GLY A 138 -7.07 15.75 -10.80
C GLY A 138 -6.73 15.31 -12.22
N ILE A 139 -7.51 14.38 -12.76
CA ILE A 139 -7.35 13.84 -14.11
C ILE A 139 -8.70 13.83 -14.83
N LYS A 140 -8.68 14.19 -16.11
CA LYS A 140 -9.86 14.20 -16.98
C LYS A 140 -9.56 13.50 -18.30
N ASN A 141 -10.46 12.67 -18.75
CA ASN A 141 -10.43 12.13 -20.10
C ASN A 141 -10.87 13.21 -21.10
N THR A 142 -9.97 13.71 -21.91
CA THR A 142 -10.25 14.69 -22.98
C THR A 142 -10.22 14.05 -24.37
N GLY A 143 -10.01 12.73 -24.45
CA GLY A 143 -10.03 11.96 -25.68
C GLY A 143 -11.43 11.41 -26.02
N ASN A 144 -11.48 10.66 -27.13
CA ASN A 144 -12.70 9.99 -27.60
C ASN A 144 -12.76 8.51 -27.19
N ASP A 145 -11.65 7.98 -26.65
CA ASP A 145 -11.53 6.61 -26.18
C ASP A 145 -11.43 6.57 -24.65
N VAL A 146 -11.56 5.39 -24.06
CA VAL A 146 -11.38 5.19 -22.63
C VAL A 146 -9.95 5.57 -22.21
N LEU A 147 -9.85 6.45 -21.21
CA LEU A 147 -8.57 6.77 -20.57
C LEU A 147 -8.30 5.76 -19.46
N THR A 148 -7.20 5.03 -19.56
CA THR A 148 -6.78 4.04 -18.57
C THR A 148 -5.48 4.45 -17.90
N PHE A 149 -5.46 4.39 -16.59
CA PHE A 149 -4.27 4.70 -15.79
C PHE A 149 -4.22 3.85 -14.52
N TYR A 150 -3.01 3.61 -14.03
CA TYR A 150 -2.76 3.10 -12.68
C TYR A 150 -2.52 4.27 -11.74
N PHE A 151 -2.88 4.07 -10.48
CA PHE A 151 -2.54 4.99 -9.40
C PHE A 151 -1.92 4.24 -8.24
N VAL A 152 -0.97 4.88 -7.60
CA VAL A 152 -0.32 4.41 -6.38
C VAL A 152 -0.34 5.55 -5.38
N LYS A 153 -0.92 5.31 -4.19
CA LYS A 153 -1.00 6.30 -3.11
C LYS A 153 -0.40 5.75 -1.83
N TRP A 154 0.21 6.62 -1.03
CA TRP A 154 0.77 6.24 0.26
C TRP A 154 1.05 7.45 1.16
N ILE A 155 1.12 7.20 2.47
CA ILE A 155 1.75 8.09 3.44
C ILE A 155 3.05 7.44 3.89
N GLY A 156 4.19 8.09 3.65
CA GLY A 156 5.49 7.62 4.12
C GLY A 156 5.55 7.61 5.65
N VAL A 157 6.14 6.57 6.24
CA VAL A 157 6.45 6.53 7.66
C VAL A 157 7.96 6.48 7.84
N ALA A 158 8.47 7.17 8.89
CA ALA A 158 9.87 7.08 9.24
C ALA A 158 10.21 5.63 9.61
N THR A 159 11.03 4.97 8.81
CA THR A 159 11.58 3.66 9.17
C THR A 159 12.52 3.86 10.35
N ARG A 160 12.22 3.27 11.51
CA ARG A 160 13.20 3.19 12.59
C ARG A 160 14.37 2.34 12.13
N LYS A 161 15.54 2.95 12.05
CA LYS A 161 16.80 2.24 11.82
C LYS A 161 17.16 1.39 13.04
#